data_8d3a8361e6f58e9b9623f8957bf7697d
#
_entry.id   8d3a8361e6f58e9b9623f8957bf7697d
#
_cell.length_a   1.000
_cell.length_b   1.000
_cell.length_c   1.000
_cell.angle_alpha   90.00
_cell.angle_beta   90.00
_cell.angle_gamma   90.00
#
_symmetry.space_group_name_H-M   'P 1'
#
loop_
_entity.id
_entity.type
_entity.pdbx_description
1 polymer ?
#
loop_
_entity_poly.entity_id
_entity_poly.type
_entity_poly.pdbx_seq_one_letter_code
_entity_poly.pdbx_strand_id
1 'polypeptide(L)'
;MMNGLKTYLQENASQSRAEAARLDQDNRQDEAKLAKIRANVYDIFASVLQVAARQEDPEGFFRDRLQSIPANWAKTLEKAQAHDEIDAIWIEQTKLDTVSKIQAYLNKEA
;
A
#
# COMPACT_ATOMS: atom_id res chain seq x y z
N MET A 1 6.21 -6.77 18.21
CA MET A 1 6.83 -6.25 17.02
C MET A 1 5.92 -6.26 15.81
N MET A 2 5.45 -7.41 15.35
CA MET A 2 4.41 -7.40 14.31
C MET A 2 3.01 -7.64 14.88
N ASN A 3 2.87 -7.48 16.18
CA ASN A 3 1.57 -7.55 16.84
C ASN A 3 0.70 -6.42 16.33
N GLY A 4 -0.51 -6.74 15.96
CA GLY A 4 -1.44 -5.75 15.43
C GLY A 4 -1.25 -5.40 13.96
N LEU A 5 -0.16 -5.84 13.32
CA LEU A 5 0.08 -5.53 11.91
C LEU A 5 -1.02 -6.11 11.01
N LYS A 6 -1.41 -7.35 11.24
CA LYS A 6 -2.50 -7.98 10.49
C LYS A 6 -3.77 -7.15 10.59
N THR A 7 -4.14 -6.76 11.81
CA THR A 7 -5.34 -5.95 12.06
C THR A 7 -5.20 -4.58 11.38
N TYR A 8 -4.03 -3.94 11.52
CA TYR A 8 -3.77 -2.66 10.87
C TYR A 8 -3.99 -2.73 9.36
N LEU A 9 -3.40 -3.74 8.70
CA LEU A 9 -3.52 -3.90 7.26
C LEU A 9 -4.96 -4.16 6.83
N GLN A 10 -5.65 -5.05 7.53
CA GLN A 10 -7.04 -5.40 7.23
C GLN A 10 -8.00 -4.24 7.44
N GLU A 11 -7.85 -3.51 8.53
CA GLU A 11 -8.70 -2.36 8.82
C GLU A 11 -8.50 -1.24 7.82
N ASN A 12 -7.24 -0.96 7.46
CA ASN A 12 -6.95 0.09 6.48
C ASN A 12 -7.43 -0.28 5.08
N ALA A 13 -7.34 -1.55 4.70
CA ALA A 13 -7.91 -2.02 3.43
C ALA A 13 -9.43 -1.82 3.42
N SER A 14 -10.12 -2.21 4.49
CA SER A 14 -11.57 -2.05 4.61
C SER A 14 -11.99 -0.59 4.57
N GLN A 15 -11.30 0.27 5.30
CA GLN A 15 -11.58 1.71 5.32
C GLN A 15 -11.37 2.34 3.95
N SER A 16 -10.32 1.94 3.24
CA SER A 16 -10.05 2.45 1.90
C SER A 16 -11.13 2.02 0.91
N ARG A 17 -11.64 0.80 1.02
CA ARG A 17 -12.76 0.33 0.18
C ARG A 17 -14.04 1.08 0.48
N ALA A 18 -14.33 1.32 1.76
CA ALA A 18 -15.52 2.09 2.16
C ALA A 18 -15.42 3.53 1.64
N GLU A 19 -14.24 4.13 1.71
CA GLU A 19 -14.01 5.45 1.15
C GLU A 19 -14.20 5.48 -0.36
N ALA A 20 -13.69 4.47 -1.07
CA ALA A 20 -13.87 4.35 -2.51
C ALA A 20 -15.36 4.31 -2.89
N ALA A 21 -16.16 3.52 -2.16
CA ALA A 21 -17.58 3.42 -2.41
C ALA A 21 -18.29 4.75 -2.19
N ARG A 22 -17.94 5.48 -1.12
CA ARG A 22 -18.52 6.79 -0.84
C ARG A 22 -18.16 7.80 -1.92
N LEU A 23 -16.90 7.80 -2.36
CA LEU A 23 -16.43 8.70 -3.42
C LEU A 23 -17.11 8.41 -4.76
N ASP A 24 -17.32 7.11 -5.08
CA ASP A 24 -18.08 6.72 -6.28
C ASP A 24 -19.50 7.26 -6.23
N GLN A 25 -20.17 7.20 -5.06
CA GLN A 25 -21.52 7.74 -4.89
C GLN A 25 -21.57 9.25 -5.08
N ASP A 26 -20.47 9.94 -4.74
CA ASP A 26 -20.37 11.39 -4.91
C ASP A 26 -19.84 11.79 -6.31
N ASN A 27 -19.74 10.84 -7.23
CA ASN A 27 -19.21 11.04 -8.59
C ASN A 27 -17.75 11.54 -8.61
N ARG A 28 -17.00 11.23 -7.56
CA ARG A 28 -15.57 11.57 -7.45
C ARG A 28 -14.75 10.36 -7.86
N GLN A 29 -14.85 9.97 -9.12
CA GLN A 29 -14.31 8.71 -9.64
C GLN A 29 -12.79 8.62 -9.59
N ASP A 30 -12.10 9.73 -9.86
CA ASP A 30 -10.63 9.73 -9.82
C ASP A 30 -10.12 9.49 -8.40
N GLU A 31 -10.75 10.11 -7.41
CA GLU A 31 -10.38 9.91 -6.01
C GLU A 31 -10.77 8.52 -5.52
N ALA A 32 -11.92 8.00 -5.99
CA ALA A 32 -12.36 6.64 -5.69
C ALA A 32 -11.35 5.62 -6.19
N LYS A 33 -10.82 5.83 -7.40
CA LYS A 33 -9.78 4.96 -7.98
C LYS A 33 -8.55 4.91 -7.10
N LEU A 34 -8.09 6.07 -6.60
CA LEU A 34 -6.92 6.12 -5.73
C LEU A 34 -7.18 5.43 -4.39
N ALA A 35 -8.40 5.53 -3.85
CA ALA A 35 -8.77 4.81 -2.64
C ALA A 35 -8.73 3.29 -2.85
N LYS A 36 -9.19 2.80 -4.02
CA LYS A 36 -9.09 1.38 -4.38
C LYS A 36 -7.63 0.93 -4.46
N ILE A 37 -6.77 1.78 -4.99
CA ILE A 37 -5.34 1.48 -5.08
C ILE A 37 -4.74 1.36 -3.68
N ARG A 38 -5.08 2.24 -2.75
CA ARG A 38 -4.63 2.12 -1.36
C ARG A 38 -5.06 0.79 -0.75
N ALA A 39 -6.33 0.41 -0.95
CA ALA A 39 -6.84 -0.87 -0.46
C ALA A 39 -6.04 -2.04 -1.02
N ASN A 40 -5.72 -2.00 -2.31
CA ASN A 40 -4.94 -3.06 -2.97
C ASN A 40 -3.53 -3.16 -2.39
N VAL A 41 -2.88 -2.05 -2.07
CA VAL A 41 -1.56 -2.06 -1.45
C VAL A 41 -1.61 -2.71 -0.07
N TYR A 42 -2.60 -2.36 0.75
CA TYR A 42 -2.78 -3.01 2.05
C TYR A 42 -3.01 -4.52 1.89
N ASP A 43 -3.79 -4.93 0.89
CA ASP A 43 -4.02 -6.35 0.60
C ASP A 43 -2.75 -7.08 0.17
N ILE A 44 -1.91 -6.44 -0.66
CA ILE A 44 -0.63 -7.02 -1.08
C ILE A 44 0.20 -7.35 0.15
N PHE A 45 0.33 -6.40 1.08
CA PHE A 45 1.16 -6.61 2.26
C PHE A 45 0.49 -7.51 3.30
N ALA A 46 -0.84 -7.60 3.33
CA ALA A 46 -1.52 -8.62 4.12
C ALA A 46 -1.16 -10.02 3.62
N SER A 47 -1.08 -10.22 2.31
CA SER A 47 -0.65 -11.48 1.70
C SER A 47 0.82 -11.77 2.00
N VAL A 48 1.67 -10.74 1.91
CA VAL A 48 3.09 -10.87 2.28
C VAL A 48 3.23 -11.30 3.74
N LEU A 49 2.42 -10.74 4.62
CA LEU A 49 2.45 -11.08 6.03
C LEU A 49 2.10 -12.56 6.28
N GLN A 50 1.13 -13.11 5.53
CA GLN A 50 0.78 -14.52 5.63
C GLN A 50 1.96 -15.42 5.23
N VAL A 51 2.69 -15.04 4.18
CA VAL A 51 3.88 -15.79 3.75
C VAL A 51 4.99 -15.61 4.78
N ALA A 52 5.17 -14.41 5.30
CA ALA A 52 6.19 -14.11 6.31
C ALA A 52 6.04 -14.97 7.56
N ALA A 53 4.80 -15.26 7.96
CA ALA A 53 4.53 -16.07 9.15
C ALA A 53 5.11 -17.48 9.07
N ARG A 54 5.42 -17.97 7.87
CA ARG A 54 5.99 -19.30 7.63
C ARG A 54 7.50 -19.28 7.49
N GLN A 55 8.13 -18.12 7.58
CA GLN A 55 9.58 -17.98 7.41
C GLN A 55 10.29 -18.09 8.75
N GLU A 56 11.59 -18.38 8.73
CA GLU A 56 12.41 -18.43 9.94
C GLU A 56 12.48 -17.07 10.62
N ASP A 57 12.55 -16.00 9.83
CA ASP A 57 12.57 -14.63 10.32
C ASP A 57 11.39 -13.86 9.71
N PRO A 58 10.18 -13.98 10.28
CA PRO A 58 9.01 -13.33 9.71
C PRO A 58 9.14 -11.81 9.58
N GLU A 59 9.68 -11.13 10.58
CA GLU A 59 9.83 -9.67 10.54
C GLU A 59 10.83 -9.25 9.47
N GLY A 60 11.98 -9.92 9.41
CA GLY A 60 12.99 -9.63 8.38
C GLY A 60 12.45 -9.86 6.99
N PHE A 61 11.72 -10.96 6.79
CA PHE A 61 11.08 -11.25 5.50
C PHE A 61 10.09 -10.14 5.11
N PHE A 62 9.22 -9.74 6.04
CA PHE A 62 8.23 -8.71 5.76
C PHE A 62 8.89 -7.37 5.43
N ARG A 63 9.88 -6.96 6.22
CA ARG A 63 10.59 -5.70 5.99
C ARG A 63 11.34 -5.70 4.67
N ASP A 64 11.92 -6.84 4.27
CA ASP A 64 12.58 -6.97 2.99
C ASP A 64 11.60 -6.76 1.83
N ARG A 65 10.42 -7.38 1.91
CA ARG A 65 9.38 -7.21 0.88
C ARG A 65 8.82 -5.80 0.85
N LEU A 66 8.74 -5.16 2.02
CA LEU A 66 8.27 -3.78 2.10
C LEU A 66 9.20 -2.81 1.37
N GLN A 67 10.47 -3.18 1.20
CA GLN A 67 11.44 -2.42 0.41
C GLN A 67 11.48 -2.86 -1.04
N SER A 68 11.48 -4.16 -1.30
CA SER A 68 11.69 -4.70 -2.65
C SER A 68 10.48 -4.55 -3.57
N ILE A 69 9.27 -4.75 -3.04
CA ILE A 69 8.06 -4.65 -3.87
C ILE A 69 7.87 -3.22 -4.41
N PRO A 70 7.99 -2.16 -3.59
CA PRO A 70 7.78 -0.80 -4.10
C PRO A 70 8.88 -0.30 -5.03
N ALA A 71 10.03 -0.99 -5.10
CA ALA A 71 11.13 -0.55 -5.97
C ALA A 71 10.71 -0.42 -7.42
N ASN A 72 9.88 -1.35 -7.92
CA ASN A 72 9.36 -1.28 -9.28
C ASN A 72 8.38 -0.12 -9.46
N TRP A 73 7.60 0.18 -8.42
CA TRP A 73 6.66 1.31 -8.45
C TRP A 73 7.41 2.63 -8.52
N ALA A 74 8.53 2.75 -7.82
CA ALA A 74 9.39 3.93 -7.89
C ALA A 74 9.95 4.15 -9.29
N LYS A 75 10.37 3.07 -9.95
CA LYS A 75 10.86 3.13 -11.36
C LYS A 75 9.75 3.54 -12.30
N THR A 76 8.56 3.00 -12.13
CA THR A 76 7.39 3.36 -12.93
C THR A 76 7.03 4.83 -12.73
N LEU A 77 7.14 5.32 -11.49
CA LEU A 77 6.91 6.73 -11.19
C LEU A 77 7.91 7.63 -11.93
N GLU A 78 9.20 7.27 -11.91
CA GLU A 78 10.21 8.03 -12.64
C GLU A 78 9.89 8.13 -14.13
N LYS A 79 9.49 7.00 -14.75
CA LYS A 79 9.11 6.98 -16.16
C LYS A 79 7.89 7.84 -16.43
N ALA A 80 6.89 7.76 -15.57
CA ALA A 80 5.67 8.54 -15.72
C ALA A 80 5.97 10.03 -15.61
N GLN A 81 6.85 10.43 -14.68
CA GLN A 81 7.27 11.81 -14.53
C GLN A 81 8.04 12.30 -15.77
N ALA A 82 8.90 11.47 -16.33
CA ALA A 82 9.68 11.81 -17.52
C ALA A 82 8.79 12.04 -18.75
N HIS A 83 7.63 11.39 -18.82
CA HIS A 83 6.70 11.47 -19.94
C HIS A 83 5.43 12.25 -19.63
N ASP A 84 5.38 12.94 -18.50
CA ASP A 84 4.22 13.75 -18.05
C ASP A 84 2.90 12.96 -18.04
N GLU A 85 2.96 11.68 -17.67
CA GLU A 85 1.78 10.82 -17.57
C GLU A 85 1.11 11.02 -16.21
N ILE A 86 0.25 12.00 -16.10
CA ILE A 86 -0.33 12.48 -14.84
C ILE A 86 -1.07 11.37 -14.08
N ASP A 87 -1.90 10.58 -14.75
CA ASP A 87 -2.65 9.51 -14.10
C ASP A 87 -1.72 8.46 -13.49
N ALA A 88 -0.69 8.08 -14.25
CA ALA A 88 0.29 7.12 -13.78
C ALA A 88 1.10 7.67 -12.60
N ILE A 89 1.43 8.96 -12.62
CA ILE A 89 2.12 9.63 -11.52
C ILE A 89 1.30 9.52 -10.24
N TRP A 90 0.00 9.83 -10.30
CA TRP A 90 -0.88 9.77 -9.15
C TRP A 90 -1.03 8.36 -8.61
N ILE A 91 -1.15 7.37 -9.51
CA ILE A 91 -1.30 5.97 -9.13
C ILE A 91 -0.05 5.48 -8.39
N GLU A 92 1.13 5.67 -8.99
CA GLU A 92 2.38 5.17 -8.38
C GLU A 92 2.72 5.94 -7.11
N GLN A 93 2.46 7.24 -7.07
CA GLN A 93 2.67 8.04 -5.86
C GLN A 93 1.76 7.58 -4.72
N THR A 94 0.50 7.26 -5.02
CA THR A 94 -0.45 6.74 -4.01
C THR A 94 0.02 5.40 -3.44
N LYS A 95 0.54 4.52 -4.29
CA LYS A 95 1.11 3.24 -3.83
C LYS A 95 2.28 3.48 -2.87
N LEU A 96 3.20 4.35 -3.24
CA LEU A 96 4.39 4.64 -2.44
C LEU A 96 4.01 5.33 -1.11
N ASP A 97 3.04 6.23 -1.12
CA ASP A 97 2.56 6.88 0.08
C ASP A 97 1.93 5.87 1.05
N THR A 98 1.22 4.88 0.51
CA THR A 98 0.60 3.82 1.32
C THR A 98 1.68 2.95 1.98
N VAL A 99 2.74 2.60 1.23
CA VAL A 99 3.88 1.86 1.79
C VAL A 99 4.54 2.67 2.91
N SER A 100 4.68 3.98 2.73
CA SER A 100 5.25 4.85 3.76
C SER A 100 4.43 4.82 5.05
N LYS A 101 3.11 4.73 4.95
CA LYS A 101 2.23 4.59 6.12
C LYS A 101 2.43 3.27 6.83
N ILE A 102 2.59 2.19 6.07
CA ILE A 102 2.87 0.86 6.65
C ILE A 102 4.23 0.89 7.35
N GLN A 103 5.23 1.49 6.72
CA GLN A 103 6.58 1.63 7.28
C GLN A 103 6.54 2.42 8.59
N ALA A 104 5.79 3.53 8.61
CA ALA A 104 5.63 4.36 9.80
C ALA A 104 4.96 3.59 10.94
N TYR A 105 3.96 2.77 10.63
CA TYR A 105 3.31 1.92 11.63
C TYR A 105 4.31 0.95 12.26
N LEU A 106 5.09 0.26 11.41
CA LEU A 106 6.11 -0.69 11.91
C LEU A 106 7.16 0.00 12.76
N ASN A 107 7.62 1.16 12.36
CA ASN A 107 8.65 1.89 13.10
C ASN A 107 8.12 2.37 14.46
N LYS A 108 6.84 2.72 14.52
CA LYS A 108 6.20 3.13 15.76
C LYS A 108 6.03 1.96 16.73
N GLU A 109 5.78 0.75 16.21
CA GLU A 109 5.61 -0.46 17.03
C GLU A 109 6.95 -1.03 17.50
N ALA A 110 8.05 -0.66 16.84
CA ALA A 110 9.38 -1.07 17.27
C ALA A 110 9.83 -0.23 18.50
#